data_f6c3d566a9050fcf282b05186e5700ce
#
_entry.id   f6c3d566a9050fcf282b05186e5700ce
#
_cell.length_a   1.000
_cell.length_b   1.000
_cell.length_c   1.000
_cell.angle_alpha   90.00
_cell.angle_beta   90.00
_cell.angle_gamma   90.00
#
_symmetry.space_group_name_H-M   'P 1'
#
loop_
_entity.id
_entity.type
_entity.pdbx_description
1 polymer ?
#
loop_
_entity_poly.entity_id
_entity_poly.type
_entity_poly.pdbx_seq_one_letter_code
_entity_poly.pdbx_strand_id
1 'polypeptide(L)'
;LWYGPFQLVAVLALVILLLPTRSVVLRASIVGRVQVVLLVAAIAWLFGALLIASDYRRMAQLYQLPQYRVAKWRDLTAREVSETTDFFQSQAEFAWLTTTPVTELNASQMHAMARRLLHYSPEPRVIVKLIESARILGVRDEVQEQSERFRIAYPDAFKAFETKQPVPAASH
;
A
#
# COMPACT_ATOMS: atom_id res chain seq x y z
N LEU A 1 -11.65 -2.58 -3.37
CA LEU A 1 -12.16 -1.51 -4.29
C LEU A 1 -11.32 -1.30 -5.57
N TRP A 2 -10.23 -2.04 -5.77
CA TRP A 2 -9.33 -1.92 -6.92
C TRP A 2 -9.70 -2.80 -8.14
N TYR A 3 -10.75 -3.62 -8.02
CA TYR A 3 -11.20 -4.50 -9.11
C TYR A 3 -12.00 -3.77 -10.19
N GLY A 4 -12.51 -2.57 -9.93
CA GLY A 4 -13.35 -1.80 -10.85
C GLY A 4 -12.74 -1.55 -12.23
N PRO A 5 -11.50 -1.05 -12.37
CA PRO A 5 -10.89 -0.79 -13.67
C PRO A 5 -10.68 -2.06 -14.49
N PHE A 6 -10.29 -3.17 -13.85
CA PHE A 6 -10.11 -4.46 -14.51
C PHE A 6 -11.44 -5.06 -14.98
N GLN A 7 -12.49 -4.95 -14.18
CA GLN A 7 -13.83 -5.38 -14.57
C GLN A 7 -14.36 -4.56 -15.75
N LEU A 8 -14.14 -3.24 -15.75
CA LEU A 8 -14.57 -2.34 -16.81
C LEU A 8 -13.89 -2.68 -18.14
N VAL A 9 -12.58 -2.94 -18.12
CA VAL A 9 -11.81 -3.37 -19.32
C VAL A 9 -12.26 -4.75 -19.80
N ALA A 10 -12.49 -5.70 -18.87
CA ALA A 10 -12.98 -7.04 -19.23
C ALA A 10 -14.38 -6.99 -19.84
N VAL A 11 -15.29 -6.18 -19.25
CA VAL A 11 -16.65 -5.97 -19.79
C VAL A 11 -16.59 -5.30 -21.16
N LEU A 12 -15.74 -4.28 -21.33
CA LEU A 12 -15.58 -3.59 -22.62
C LEU A 12 -15.06 -4.55 -23.71
N ALA A 13 -14.07 -5.38 -23.38
CA ALA A 13 -13.55 -6.41 -24.27
C ALA A 13 -14.63 -7.44 -24.64
N LEU A 14 -15.42 -7.87 -23.65
CA LEU A 14 -16.54 -8.80 -23.87
C LEU A 14 -17.64 -8.19 -24.74
N VAL A 15 -18.00 -6.91 -24.50
CA VAL A 15 -18.97 -6.17 -25.31
C VAL A 15 -18.48 -6.07 -26.77
N ILE A 16 -17.19 -5.73 -26.98
CA ILE A 16 -16.62 -5.66 -28.34
C ILE A 16 -16.63 -7.04 -29.01
N LEU A 17 -16.39 -8.13 -28.28
CA LEU A 17 -16.40 -9.48 -28.78
C LEU A 17 -17.83 -9.97 -29.11
N LEU A 18 -18.83 -9.55 -28.34
CA LEU A 18 -20.23 -9.96 -28.46
C LEU A 18 -21.07 -9.04 -29.36
N LEU A 19 -20.53 -7.86 -29.73
CA LEU A 19 -21.21 -7.01 -30.70
C LEU A 19 -21.34 -7.77 -32.00
N PRO A 20 -22.60 -7.98 -32.50
CA PRO A 20 -22.80 -8.66 -33.79
C PRO A 20 -22.05 -7.86 -34.85
N THR A 21 -21.08 -8.47 -35.47
CA THR A 21 -20.36 -7.92 -36.61
C THR A 21 -21.33 -7.77 -37.77
N ARG A 22 -22.23 -6.78 -37.70
CA ARG A 22 -22.88 -6.29 -38.91
C ARG A 22 -21.72 -5.83 -39.79
N SER A 23 -21.57 -6.47 -40.90
CA SER A 23 -20.57 -6.19 -41.93
C SER A 23 -20.65 -4.72 -42.36
N VAL A 24 -20.01 -3.86 -41.58
CA VAL A 24 -19.65 -2.53 -42.04
C VAL A 24 -18.55 -2.77 -43.06
N VAL A 25 -18.85 -2.53 -44.31
CA VAL A 25 -17.86 -2.56 -45.41
C VAL A 25 -16.93 -1.36 -45.15
N LEU A 26 -16.04 -1.51 -44.19
CA LEU A 26 -14.94 -0.62 -43.96
C LEU A 26 -13.92 -0.83 -45.08
N ARG A 27 -13.52 0.24 -45.77
CA ARG A 27 -12.44 0.15 -46.75
C ARG A 27 -11.25 -0.55 -46.12
N ALA A 28 -10.67 -1.53 -46.84
CA ALA A 28 -9.59 -2.38 -46.32
C ALA A 28 -8.42 -1.61 -45.67
N SER A 29 -8.15 -0.38 -46.12
CA SER A 29 -7.13 0.51 -45.55
C SER A 29 -7.47 1.02 -44.11
N ILE A 30 -8.76 1.16 -43.80
CA ILE A 30 -9.21 1.61 -42.45
C ILE A 30 -9.13 0.43 -41.47
N VAL A 31 -9.53 -0.76 -41.91
CA VAL A 31 -9.45 -1.99 -41.12
C VAL A 31 -8.00 -2.27 -40.67
N GLY A 32 -7.04 -2.17 -41.61
CA GLY A 32 -5.63 -2.37 -41.30
C GLY A 32 -5.08 -1.37 -40.26
N ARG A 33 -5.45 -0.09 -40.39
CA ARG A 33 -5.03 0.93 -39.41
C ARG A 33 -5.63 0.69 -38.00
N VAL A 34 -6.90 0.32 -37.94
CA VAL A 34 -7.58 0.01 -36.66
C VAL A 34 -6.93 -1.21 -36.01
N GLN A 35 -6.61 -2.27 -36.79
CA GLN A 35 -5.92 -3.44 -36.25
C GLN A 35 -4.55 -3.11 -35.69
N VAL A 36 -3.76 -2.27 -36.36
CA VAL A 36 -2.44 -1.83 -35.86
C VAL A 36 -2.59 -1.04 -34.56
N VAL A 37 -3.54 -0.11 -34.47
CA VAL A 37 -3.79 0.67 -33.28
C VAL A 37 -4.21 -0.24 -32.12
N LEU A 38 -5.10 -1.19 -32.36
CA LEU A 38 -5.53 -2.15 -31.32
C LEU A 38 -4.38 -3.04 -30.86
N LEU A 39 -3.52 -3.49 -31.77
CA LEU A 39 -2.34 -4.27 -31.43
C LEU A 39 -1.36 -3.47 -30.57
N VAL A 40 -1.05 -2.24 -30.95
CA VAL A 40 -0.18 -1.35 -30.16
C VAL A 40 -0.77 -1.08 -28.79
N ALA A 41 -2.08 -0.81 -28.70
CA ALA A 41 -2.77 -0.62 -27.43
C ALA A 41 -2.73 -1.88 -26.55
N ALA A 42 -2.92 -3.06 -27.15
CA ALA A 42 -2.84 -4.34 -26.43
C ALA A 42 -1.42 -4.61 -25.89
N ILE A 43 -0.39 -4.33 -26.69
CA ILE A 43 1.02 -4.47 -26.26
C ILE A 43 1.32 -3.49 -25.13
N ALA A 44 0.92 -2.23 -25.26
CA ALA A 44 1.13 -1.22 -24.20
C ALA A 44 0.42 -1.60 -22.91
N TRP A 45 -0.81 -2.11 -23.01
CA TRP A 45 -1.57 -2.58 -21.85
C TRP A 45 -0.91 -3.79 -21.19
N LEU A 46 -0.44 -4.78 -21.97
CA LEU A 46 0.27 -5.94 -21.46
C LEU A 46 1.56 -5.53 -20.77
N PHE A 47 2.31 -4.62 -21.34
CA PHE A 47 3.53 -4.07 -20.73
C PHE A 47 3.22 -3.37 -19.39
N GLY A 48 2.19 -2.52 -19.36
CA GLY A 48 1.72 -1.88 -18.13
C GLY A 48 1.30 -2.89 -17.06
N ALA A 49 0.57 -3.94 -17.44
CA ALA A 49 0.17 -5.01 -16.53
C ALA A 49 1.37 -5.77 -15.96
N LEU A 50 2.40 -6.02 -16.76
CA LEU A 50 3.64 -6.66 -16.31
C LEU A 50 4.42 -5.78 -15.33
N LEU A 51 4.47 -4.47 -15.56
CA LEU A 51 5.09 -3.52 -14.62
C LEU A 51 4.37 -3.52 -13.27
N ILE A 52 3.05 -3.39 -13.26
CA ILE A 52 2.23 -3.44 -12.05
C ILE A 52 2.40 -4.77 -11.32
N ALA A 53 2.37 -5.89 -12.05
CA ALA A 53 2.55 -7.22 -11.47
C ALA A 53 3.95 -7.40 -10.85
N SER A 54 4.98 -6.85 -11.49
CA SER A 54 6.36 -6.87 -10.99
C SER A 54 6.48 -6.08 -9.70
N ASP A 55 5.92 -4.86 -9.68
CA ASP A 55 5.93 -3.99 -8.52
C ASP A 55 5.13 -4.59 -7.35
N TYR A 56 3.94 -5.15 -7.64
CA TYR A 56 3.14 -5.89 -6.66
C TYR A 56 3.91 -7.08 -6.05
N ARG A 57 4.56 -7.89 -6.89
CA ARG A 57 5.33 -9.05 -6.42
C ARG A 57 6.45 -8.64 -5.45
N ARG A 58 7.11 -7.54 -5.74
CA ARG A 58 8.17 -6.98 -4.92
C ARG A 58 7.62 -6.46 -3.58
N MET A 59 6.54 -5.69 -3.61
CA MET A 59 5.86 -5.21 -2.41
C MET A 59 5.32 -6.37 -1.55
N ALA A 60 4.73 -7.39 -2.16
CA ALA A 60 4.18 -8.55 -1.45
C ALA A 60 5.23 -9.34 -0.66
N GLN A 61 6.52 -9.29 -1.05
CA GLN A 61 7.61 -9.91 -0.27
C GLN A 61 7.79 -9.27 1.11
N LEU A 62 7.42 -8.01 1.30
CA LEU A 62 7.55 -7.35 2.60
C LEU A 62 6.69 -7.98 3.68
N TYR A 63 5.58 -8.61 3.31
CA TYR A 63 4.66 -9.29 4.23
C TYR A 63 5.07 -10.74 4.52
N GLN A 64 6.13 -11.23 3.87
CA GLN A 64 6.68 -12.56 4.11
C GLN A 64 7.90 -12.49 5.03
N LEU A 65 8.07 -13.53 5.86
CA LEU A 65 9.29 -13.67 6.65
C LEU A 65 10.50 -13.79 5.72
N PRO A 66 11.68 -13.22 6.05
CA PRO A 66 12.86 -13.19 5.18
C PRO A 66 13.27 -14.55 4.59
N GLN A 67 13.10 -15.62 5.38
CA GLN A 67 13.40 -16.99 4.95
C GLN A 67 12.49 -17.52 3.85
N TYR A 68 11.28 -16.99 3.70
CA TYR A 68 10.32 -17.40 2.67
C TYR A 68 10.31 -16.48 1.45
N ARG A 69 11.10 -15.39 1.49
CA ARG A 69 11.21 -14.49 0.36
C ARG A 69 11.99 -15.13 -0.78
N VAL A 70 11.64 -14.73 -2.00
CA VAL A 70 12.42 -15.09 -3.19
C VAL A 70 13.86 -14.62 -3.02
N ALA A 71 14.84 -15.42 -3.39
CA ALA A 71 16.27 -15.16 -3.18
C ALA A 71 16.70 -13.74 -3.65
N LYS A 72 16.19 -13.31 -4.80
CA LYS A 72 16.43 -11.97 -5.37
C LYS A 72 16.01 -10.81 -4.45
N TRP A 73 15.01 -11.03 -3.57
CA TRP A 73 14.39 -9.99 -2.73
C TRP A 73 14.50 -10.30 -1.24
N ARG A 74 15.37 -11.22 -0.86
CA ARG A 74 15.51 -11.65 0.55
C ARG A 74 15.92 -10.52 1.46
N ASP A 75 16.87 -9.70 1.01
CA ASP A 75 17.46 -8.60 1.78
C ASP A 75 16.74 -7.25 1.55
N LEU A 76 15.63 -7.28 0.79
CA LEU A 76 14.87 -6.09 0.45
C LEU A 76 14.24 -5.48 1.70
N THR A 77 14.53 -4.22 1.96
CA THR A 77 13.96 -3.47 3.07
C THR A 77 12.63 -2.80 2.67
N ALA A 78 11.74 -2.62 3.63
CA ALA A 78 10.48 -1.93 3.40
C ALA A 78 10.69 -0.47 2.97
N ARG A 79 11.77 0.16 3.46
CA ARG A 79 12.17 1.50 3.06
C ARG A 79 12.53 1.58 1.58
N GLU A 80 13.42 0.71 1.10
CA GLU A 80 13.82 0.68 -0.31
C GLU A 80 12.62 0.45 -1.24
N VAL A 81 11.67 -0.40 -0.83
CA VAL A 81 10.44 -0.62 -1.60
C VAL A 81 9.59 0.62 -1.61
N SER A 82 9.38 1.31 -0.48
CA SER A 82 8.56 2.52 -0.41
C SER A 82 9.13 3.68 -1.25
N GLU A 83 10.46 3.75 -1.38
CA GLU A 83 11.15 4.78 -2.16
C GLU A 83 11.17 4.47 -3.68
N THR A 84 10.94 3.23 -4.06
CA THR A 84 11.11 2.75 -5.46
C THR A 84 9.88 2.13 -6.09
N THR A 85 8.75 2.04 -5.37
CA THR A 85 7.48 1.58 -5.91
C THR A 85 6.68 2.75 -6.49
N ASP A 86 6.11 2.56 -7.69
CA ASP A 86 5.31 3.59 -8.35
C ASP A 86 3.82 3.42 -8.04
N PHE A 87 3.36 2.16 -7.88
CA PHE A 87 1.93 1.85 -7.78
C PHE A 87 1.47 1.50 -6.36
N PHE A 88 2.38 1.06 -5.48
CA PHE A 88 2.05 0.51 -4.16
C PHE A 88 2.74 1.25 -3.02
N GLN A 89 2.99 2.53 -3.18
CA GLN A 89 3.71 3.36 -2.20
C GLN A 89 3.05 3.32 -0.83
N SER A 90 1.73 3.53 -0.75
CA SER A 90 1.00 3.51 0.53
C SER A 90 1.08 2.16 1.24
N GLN A 91 1.05 1.05 0.49
CA GLN A 91 1.16 -0.29 1.03
C GLN A 91 2.59 -0.58 1.51
N ALA A 92 3.60 -0.11 0.80
CA ALA A 92 4.99 -0.24 1.18
C ALA A 92 5.32 0.64 2.41
N GLU A 93 4.82 1.88 2.46
CA GLU A 93 4.91 2.75 3.64
C GLU A 93 4.22 2.11 4.85
N PHE A 94 3.04 1.51 4.66
CA PHE A 94 2.35 0.79 5.72
C PHE A 94 3.16 -0.41 6.22
N ALA A 95 3.73 -1.22 5.33
CA ALA A 95 4.61 -2.31 5.69
C ALA A 95 5.85 -1.80 6.44
N TRP A 96 6.47 -0.72 5.98
CA TRP A 96 7.61 -0.10 6.64
C TRP A 96 7.25 0.39 8.04
N LEU A 97 6.18 1.18 8.18
CA LEU A 97 5.71 1.69 9.46
C LEU A 97 5.45 0.56 10.48
N THR A 98 4.76 -0.50 10.04
CA THR A 98 4.30 -1.57 10.95
C THR A 98 5.38 -2.58 11.31
N THR A 99 6.40 -2.75 10.47
CA THR A 99 7.48 -3.73 10.70
C THR A 99 8.74 -3.13 11.32
N THR A 100 8.90 -1.78 11.27
CA THR A 100 10.09 -1.11 11.79
C THR A 100 9.84 -0.60 13.21
N PRO A 101 10.76 -0.84 14.17
CA PRO A 101 10.67 -0.25 15.49
C PRO A 101 10.88 1.28 15.40
N VAL A 102 10.16 2.01 16.26
CA VAL A 102 10.37 3.46 16.40
C VAL A 102 11.58 3.69 17.30
N THR A 103 12.48 4.54 16.85
CA THR A 103 13.72 4.92 17.54
C THR A 103 13.88 6.44 17.50
N GLU A 104 14.76 7.01 18.32
CA GLU A 104 15.06 8.45 18.28
C GLU A 104 15.52 8.91 16.88
N LEU A 105 16.26 8.07 16.15
CA LEU A 105 16.79 8.40 14.82
C LEU A 105 15.70 8.46 13.74
N ASN A 106 14.61 7.71 13.89
CA ASN A 106 13.56 7.63 12.86
C ASN A 106 12.21 8.18 13.33
N ALA A 107 12.08 8.61 14.58
CA ALA A 107 10.81 9.04 15.19
C ALA A 107 10.08 10.10 14.34
N SER A 108 10.79 11.12 13.87
CA SER A 108 10.19 12.19 13.05
C SER A 108 9.61 11.66 11.75
N GLN A 109 10.33 10.78 11.07
CA GLN A 109 9.89 10.17 9.81
C GLN A 109 8.71 9.21 10.03
N MET A 110 8.79 8.37 11.06
CA MET A 110 7.71 7.45 11.45
C MET A 110 6.44 8.20 11.85
N HIS A 111 6.60 9.30 12.60
CA HIS A 111 5.49 10.15 12.99
C HIS A 111 4.78 10.78 11.78
N ALA A 112 5.53 11.40 10.86
CA ALA A 112 4.98 11.98 9.65
C ALA A 112 4.26 10.95 8.78
N MET A 113 4.83 9.74 8.66
CA MET A 113 4.25 8.62 7.92
C MET A 113 2.98 8.10 8.60
N ALA A 114 3.00 7.89 9.91
CA ALA A 114 1.84 7.44 10.67
C ALA A 114 0.66 8.41 10.56
N ARG A 115 0.92 9.72 10.63
CA ARG A 115 -0.13 10.75 10.43
C ARG A 115 -0.76 10.68 9.04
N ARG A 116 0.05 10.52 7.97
CA ARG A 116 -0.49 10.35 6.62
C ARG A 116 -1.33 9.08 6.50
N LEU A 117 -0.78 7.95 6.96
CA LEU A 117 -1.44 6.66 6.85
C LEU A 117 -2.72 6.57 7.68
N LEU A 118 -2.82 7.29 8.79
CA LEU A 118 -4.02 7.32 9.63
C LEU A 118 -5.28 7.77 8.87
N HIS A 119 -5.13 8.66 7.86
CA HIS A 119 -6.24 9.08 7.02
C HIS A 119 -6.77 7.98 6.09
N TYR A 120 -5.93 7.04 5.71
CA TYR A 120 -6.28 5.96 4.77
C TYR A 120 -6.55 4.63 5.45
N SER A 121 -5.88 4.39 6.57
CA SER A 121 -5.95 3.12 7.30
C SER A 121 -5.84 3.37 8.80
N PRO A 122 -6.96 3.72 9.47
CA PRO A 122 -6.98 3.96 10.91
C PRO A 122 -6.91 2.65 11.70
N GLU A 123 -5.88 1.85 11.45
CA GLU A 123 -5.68 0.56 12.11
C GLU A 123 -4.92 0.71 13.43
N PRO A 124 -5.15 -0.19 14.43
CA PRO A 124 -4.43 -0.18 15.70
C PRO A 124 -2.91 -0.08 15.57
N ARG A 125 -2.33 -0.78 14.59
CA ARG A 125 -0.88 -0.77 14.34
C ARG A 125 -0.34 0.60 13.95
N VAL A 126 -1.10 1.37 13.16
CA VAL A 126 -0.73 2.73 12.75
C VAL A 126 -0.84 3.69 13.94
N ILE A 127 -1.92 3.57 14.72
CA ILE A 127 -2.14 4.40 15.90
C ILE A 127 -1.03 4.18 16.95
N VAL A 128 -0.65 2.92 17.18
CA VAL A 128 0.46 2.58 18.10
C VAL A 128 1.75 3.28 17.65
N LYS A 129 2.10 3.21 16.37
CA LYS A 129 3.31 3.85 15.83
C LYS A 129 3.27 5.37 15.92
N LEU A 130 2.08 5.96 15.75
CA LEU A 130 1.88 7.39 15.95
C LEU A 130 2.13 7.77 17.42
N ILE A 131 1.54 7.05 18.36
CA ILE A 131 1.73 7.30 19.80
C ILE A 131 3.19 7.09 20.22
N GLU A 132 3.84 6.00 19.77
CA GLU A 132 5.25 5.71 20.07
C GLU A 132 6.16 6.83 19.57
N SER A 133 5.99 7.25 18.33
CA SER A 133 6.81 8.31 17.71
C SER A 133 6.54 9.68 18.36
N ALA A 134 5.29 10.03 18.65
CA ALA A 134 4.93 11.27 19.33
C ALA A 134 5.53 11.33 20.75
N ARG A 135 5.62 10.21 21.47
CA ARG A 135 6.28 10.14 22.79
C ARG A 135 7.76 10.47 22.70
N ILE A 136 8.48 9.87 21.74
CA ILE A 136 9.91 10.13 21.53
C ILE A 136 10.14 11.59 21.16
N LEU A 137 9.25 12.18 20.35
CA LEU A 137 9.32 13.58 19.96
C LEU A 137 8.85 14.57 21.03
N GLY A 138 8.31 14.09 22.15
CA GLY A 138 7.82 14.92 23.24
C GLY A 138 6.51 15.66 22.97
N VAL A 139 5.72 15.24 21.97
CA VAL A 139 4.43 15.86 21.60
C VAL A 139 3.33 15.32 22.52
N ARG A 140 3.30 15.79 23.76
CA ARG A 140 2.44 15.24 24.82
C ARG A 140 0.95 15.33 24.52
N ASP A 141 0.49 16.43 23.96
CA ASP A 141 -0.93 16.66 23.69
C ASP A 141 -1.44 15.64 22.64
N GLU A 142 -0.66 15.36 21.59
CA GLU A 142 -1.01 14.37 20.59
C GLU A 142 -0.99 12.95 21.16
N VAL A 143 -0.05 12.64 22.04
CA VAL A 143 -0.01 11.34 22.73
C VAL A 143 -1.30 11.12 23.53
N GLN A 144 -1.73 12.13 24.28
CA GLN A 144 -2.96 12.04 25.10
C GLN A 144 -4.20 11.89 24.21
N GLU A 145 -4.33 12.73 23.20
CA GLU A 145 -5.47 12.71 22.27
C GLU A 145 -5.57 11.38 21.52
N GLN A 146 -4.46 10.89 20.95
CA GLN A 146 -4.47 9.66 20.19
C GLN A 146 -4.64 8.42 21.08
N SER A 147 -4.12 8.42 22.30
CA SER A 147 -4.33 7.35 23.26
C SER A 147 -5.79 7.25 23.67
N GLU A 148 -6.46 8.38 23.92
CA GLU A 148 -7.89 8.38 24.25
C GLU A 148 -8.76 7.90 23.07
N ARG A 149 -8.48 8.38 21.86
CA ARG A 149 -9.16 7.90 20.64
C ARG A 149 -8.95 6.40 20.45
N PHE A 150 -7.72 5.92 20.68
CA PHE A 150 -7.37 4.50 20.54
C PHE A 150 -8.13 3.65 21.55
N ARG A 151 -8.19 4.09 22.82
CA ARG A 151 -8.93 3.42 23.88
C ARG A 151 -10.42 3.27 23.56
N ILE A 152 -11.03 4.32 23.00
CA ILE A 152 -12.45 4.34 22.64
C ILE A 152 -12.72 3.46 21.41
N ALA A 153 -11.91 3.58 20.35
CA ALA A 153 -12.14 2.90 19.09
C ALA A 153 -11.74 1.42 19.09
N TYR A 154 -10.71 1.05 19.87
CA TYR A 154 -10.12 -0.29 19.88
C TYR A 154 -9.73 -0.73 21.30
N PRO A 155 -10.69 -0.95 22.21
CA PRO A 155 -10.41 -1.17 23.64
C PRO A 155 -9.52 -2.37 23.92
N ASP A 156 -9.68 -3.48 23.19
CA ASP A 156 -8.87 -4.69 23.38
C ASP A 156 -7.44 -4.52 22.88
N ALA A 157 -7.27 -3.86 21.71
CA ALA A 157 -5.95 -3.55 21.19
C ALA A 157 -5.21 -2.53 22.07
N PHE A 158 -5.93 -1.58 22.65
CA PHE A 158 -5.37 -0.61 23.60
C PHE A 158 -4.88 -1.28 24.88
N LYS A 159 -5.66 -2.19 25.48
CA LYS A 159 -5.21 -2.98 26.64
C LYS A 159 -3.93 -3.78 26.34
N ALA A 160 -3.88 -4.43 25.17
CA ALA A 160 -2.68 -5.16 24.74
C ALA A 160 -1.47 -4.24 24.54
N PHE A 161 -1.69 -3.02 24.10
CA PHE A 161 -0.66 -2.00 23.94
C PHE A 161 -0.12 -1.53 25.30
N GLU A 162 -1.00 -1.22 26.27
CA GLU A 162 -0.59 -0.83 27.63
C GLU A 162 0.21 -1.92 28.33
N THR A 163 -0.20 -3.18 28.20
CA THR A 163 0.48 -4.32 28.83
C THR A 163 1.90 -4.53 28.29
N LYS A 164 2.17 -4.15 27.04
CA LYS A 164 3.50 -4.27 26.41
C LYS A 164 4.43 -3.12 26.76
N GLN A 165 3.92 -2.03 27.32
CA GLN A 165 4.77 -0.90 27.71
C GLN A 165 5.29 -1.11 29.11
N PRO A 166 6.62 -0.99 29.36
CA PRO A 166 7.11 -0.90 30.73
C PRO A 166 6.48 0.34 31.37
N VAL A 167 5.83 0.13 32.51
CA VAL A 167 5.32 1.22 33.34
C VAL A 167 6.48 2.19 33.60
N PRO A 168 6.39 3.47 33.17
CA PRO A 168 7.43 4.42 33.54
C PRO A 168 7.51 4.44 35.05
N ALA A 169 8.70 4.15 35.59
CA ALA A 169 8.92 4.27 37.02
C ALA A 169 8.50 5.68 37.44
N ALA A 170 7.52 5.75 38.34
CA ALA A 170 7.05 7.02 38.88
C ALA A 170 8.25 7.75 39.46
N SER A 171 8.68 8.83 38.81
CA SER A 171 9.66 9.75 39.34
C SER A 171 9.00 10.48 40.51
N HIS A 172 9.34 10.05 41.72
CA HIS A 172 9.05 10.78 42.96
C HIS A 172 9.90 12.03 43.03
#